data_ee1db1fff3701c4c5557c60d38ad920f
#
_entry.id   ee1db1fff3701c4c5557c60d38ad920f
#
_cell.length_a   1.000
_cell.length_b   1.000
_cell.length_c   1.000
_cell.angle_alpha   90.00
_cell.angle_beta   90.00
_cell.angle_gamma   90.00
#
_symmetry.space_group_name_H-M   'P 1'
#
loop_
_entity.id
_entity.type
_entity.pdbx_description
1 polymer ?
#
loop_
_entity_poly.entity_id
_entity_poly.type
_entity_poly.pdbx_seq_one_letter_code
_entity_poly.pdbx_strand_id
1 'polypeptide(L)'
;MKKILSIALIAALIVGSAFAGFKKGEATIDLGYNLDEQTYGFANGTAVKYNFGFVLGAEDAAKAGEGDLRAEIAASFKAEFTAADYEGTATIADAVVSTLKITKADIIYKDVTVGILGAGKSATYAADYHLNNTTGKPVRDKVVGLDGVKGFTVSAFGYNGGFGLEGDADAETYAVLAHVQTKSFDLAEGVTVQAAAGMKVKDASKAFGVSAKAALSKDLLSASIAADFAVAEKVALEVAAKAAYDFVSADVYFFSVDGFETNVLDAKLAASKAVSETVTVGGSVEVINAIADARELKVGANVKAVVAPVTVEAKADYAVFGKTVGTTTKVTYAAEKFSAYAKLEANMKFADEFAMTKIAPEVVVSSDAIVSGATLSLGWTGADFAETANKKGAIKATAKISL
;
A
#
# COMPACT_ATOMS: atom_id res chain seq x y z
N MET A 1 -33.42 -6.33 9.31
CA MET A 1 -33.61 -5.59 10.57
C MET A 1 -32.59 -5.98 11.65
N LYS A 2 -32.38 -7.25 12.03
CA LYS A 2 -31.41 -7.63 13.09
C LYS A 2 -29.98 -7.16 12.82
N LYS A 3 -29.51 -7.19 11.57
CA LYS A 3 -28.15 -6.76 11.18
C LYS A 3 -27.95 -5.23 11.25
N ILE A 4 -28.98 -4.45 10.91
CA ILE A 4 -28.97 -2.98 11.04
C ILE A 4 -28.96 -2.58 12.52
N LEU A 5 -29.72 -3.31 13.35
CA LEU A 5 -29.73 -3.10 14.79
C LEU A 5 -28.35 -3.37 15.42
N SER A 6 -27.62 -4.37 14.91
CA SER A 6 -26.27 -4.70 15.37
C SER A 6 -25.26 -3.60 15.05
N ILE A 7 -25.33 -3.00 13.88
CA ILE A 7 -24.45 -1.85 13.51
C ILE A 7 -24.81 -0.63 14.34
N ALA A 8 -26.10 -0.34 14.49
CA ALA A 8 -26.57 0.77 15.33
C ALA A 8 -26.20 0.55 16.81
N LEU A 9 -26.26 -0.69 17.29
CA LEU A 9 -25.89 -1.06 18.66
C LEU A 9 -24.37 -0.97 18.86
N ILE A 10 -23.58 -1.41 17.89
CA ILE A 10 -22.11 -1.25 17.90
C ILE A 10 -21.75 0.23 17.86
N ALA A 11 -22.35 1.02 16.98
CA ALA A 11 -22.14 2.47 16.94
C ALA A 11 -22.57 3.15 18.26
N ALA A 12 -23.68 2.76 18.87
CA ALA A 12 -24.16 3.30 20.14
C ALA A 12 -23.30 2.88 21.35
N LEU A 13 -22.80 1.64 21.38
CA LEU A 13 -21.85 1.16 22.40
C LEU A 13 -20.51 1.93 22.32
N ILE A 14 -20.10 2.31 21.14
CA ILE A 14 -18.86 3.03 20.89
C ILE A 14 -19.00 4.51 21.28
N VAL A 15 -20.14 5.14 21.01
CA VAL A 15 -20.44 6.53 21.40
C VAL A 15 -20.64 6.67 22.92
N GLY A 16 -21.11 5.61 23.59
CA GLY A 16 -21.38 5.61 25.02
C GLY A 16 -20.16 5.39 25.94
N SER A 17 -19.05 4.93 25.41
CA SER A 17 -17.83 4.70 26.20
C SER A 17 -16.94 5.94 26.18
N ALA A 18 -17.18 6.86 27.11
CA ALA A 18 -16.28 7.97 27.40
C ALA A 18 -14.95 7.47 28.01
N PHE A 19 -14.15 6.75 27.22
CA PHE A 19 -12.78 6.44 27.60
C PHE A 19 -11.87 7.60 27.16
N ALA A 20 -11.21 8.20 28.11
CA ALA A 20 -10.12 9.12 27.84
C ALA A 20 -9.06 8.43 26.97
N GLY A 21 -8.91 8.80 25.70
CA GLY A 21 -7.92 8.21 24.80
C GLY A 21 -8.37 7.80 23.42
N PHE A 22 -9.63 8.00 23.04
CA PHE A 22 -10.08 7.78 21.65
C PHE A 22 -9.39 8.78 20.72
N LYS A 23 -8.63 8.26 19.74
CA LYS A 23 -7.91 9.13 18.81
C LYS A 23 -8.70 9.40 17.53
N LYS A 24 -9.40 8.45 16.96
CA LYS A 24 -10.27 8.60 15.77
C LYS A 24 -11.12 7.35 15.57
N GLY A 25 -12.40 7.56 15.25
CA GLY A 25 -13.29 6.54 14.72
C GLY A 25 -13.70 6.87 13.28
N GLU A 26 -13.98 5.85 12.50
CA GLU A 26 -14.52 5.97 11.14
C GLU A 26 -15.59 4.90 10.95
N ALA A 27 -16.74 5.30 10.45
CA ALA A 27 -17.75 4.38 9.97
C ALA A 27 -17.91 4.57 8.46
N THR A 28 -17.87 3.47 7.71
CA THR A 28 -18.18 3.43 6.29
C THR A 28 -19.41 2.56 6.11
N ILE A 29 -20.46 3.10 5.50
CA ILE A 29 -21.66 2.37 5.14
C ILE A 29 -21.75 2.36 3.63
N ASP A 30 -21.66 1.17 3.04
CA ASP A 30 -21.76 0.94 1.61
C ASP A 30 -23.03 0.15 1.32
N LEU A 31 -23.92 0.73 0.51
CA LEU A 31 -25.09 0.06 -0.04
C LEU A 31 -24.85 -0.17 -1.52
N GLY A 32 -24.99 -1.39 -1.98
CA GLY A 32 -24.76 -1.77 -3.37
C GLY A 32 -25.99 -2.36 -4.04
N TYR A 33 -26.11 -2.12 -5.35
CA TYR A 33 -26.97 -2.84 -6.26
C TYR A 33 -26.12 -3.39 -7.41
N ASN A 34 -25.96 -4.71 -7.46
CA ASN A 34 -25.26 -5.40 -8.52
C ASN A 34 -26.19 -5.49 -9.76
N LEU A 35 -25.80 -4.85 -10.86
CA LEU A 35 -26.61 -4.77 -12.07
C LEU A 35 -26.61 -6.09 -12.88
N ASP A 36 -25.59 -6.93 -12.68
CA ASP A 36 -25.47 -8.22 -13.39
C ASP A 36 -26.36 -9.27 -12.72
N GLU A 37 -26.29 -9.36 -11.38
CA GLU A 37 -27.01 -10.35 -10.58
C GLU A 37 -28.38 -9.87 -10.10
N GLN A 38 -28.65 -8.57 -10.26
CA GLN A 38 -29.88 -7.89 -9.78
C GLN A 38 -30.08 -8.05 -8.26
N THR A 39 -28.97 -8.09 -7.51
CA THR A 39 -28.96 -8.22 -6.06
C THR A 39 -28.64 -6.88 -5.39
N TYR A 40 -29.12 -6.67 -4.18
CA TYR A 40 -28.89 -5.46 -3.41
C TYR A 40 -28.64 -5.74 -1.93
N GLY A 41 -27.91 -4.87 -1.27
CA GLY A 41 -27.62 -4.99 0.16
C GLY A 41 -26.40 -4.19 0.60
N PHE A 42 -25.86 -4.53 1.75
CA PHE A 42 -24.60 -3.97 2.19
C PHE A 42 -23.47 -4.52 1.33
N ALA A 43 -22.71 -3.62 0.69
CA ALA A 43 -21.55 -4.00 -0.08
C ALA A 43 -20.35 -4.24 0.83
N ASN A 44 -19.39 -5.04 0.36
CA ASN A 44 -18.08 -5.16 0.98
C ASN A 44 -17.43 -3.78 1.14
N GLY A 45 -16.87 -3.53 2.32
CA GLY A 45 -16.35 -2.22 2.69
C GLY A 45 -17.23 -1.50 3.71
N THR A 46 -18.48 -1.94 3.93
CA THR A 46 -19.27 -1.49 5.07
C THR A 46 -18.57 -1.93 6.35
N ALA A 47 -18.02 -0.98 7.09
CA ALA A 47 -17.20 -1.25 8.27
C ALA A 47 -17.30 -0.12 9.28
N VAL A 48 -17.13 -0.48 10.54
CA VAL A 48 -16.85 0.48 11.62
C VAL A 48 -15.47 0.19 12.15
N LYS A 49 -14.61 1.22 12.15
CA LYS A 49 -13.22 1.13 12.64
C LYS A 49 -13.04 2.12 13.77
N TYR A 50 -12.40 1.68 14.83
CA TYR A 50 -11.98 2.51 15.94
C TYR A 50 -10.51 2.29 16.24
N ASN A 51 -9.76 3.39 16.33
CA ASN A 51 -8.41 3.39 16.86
C ASN A 51 -8.44 4.07 18.22
N PHE A 52 -7.99 3.39 19.24
CA PHE A 52 -7.87 3.92 20.58
C PHE A 52 -6.48 3.64 21.14
N GLY A 53 -6.04 4.51 22.03
CA GLY A 53 -4.74 4.37 22.66
C GLY A 53 -4.72 5.07 24.00
N PHE A 54 -3.87 4.59 24.89
CA PHE A 54 -3.64 5.17 26.20
C PHE A 54 -2.16 5.17 26.51
N VAL A 55 -1.78 6.13 27.32
CA VAL A 55 -0.43 6.29 27.85
C VAL A 55 -0.50 6.03 29.35
N LEU A 56 0.35 5.12 29.82
CA LEU A 56 0.50 4.80 31.24
C LEU A 56 1.82 5.41 31.72
N GLY A 57 1.84 5.93 32.94
CA GLY A 57 3.05 6.50 33.56
C GLY A 57 3.24 8.00 33.39
N ALA A 58 2.36 8.68 32.64
CA ALA A 58 2.29 10.14 32.60
C ALA A 58 0.90 10.57 33.06
N GLU A 59 0.80 11.62 33.89
CA GLU A 59 -0.49 12.15 34.37
C GLU A 59 -1.36 12.70 33.22
N ASP A 60 -0.71 13.10 32.13
CA ASP A 60 -1.38 13.56 30.91
C ASP A 60 -0.51 13.18 29.69
N ALA A 61 -1.09 12.40 28.77
CA ALA A 61 -0.40 11.98 27.53
C ALA A 61 0.08 13.19 26.68
N ALA A 62 -0.62 14.32 26.75
CA ALA A 62 -0.25 15.55 26.05
C ALA A 62 0.90 16.31 26.75
N LYS A 63 1.19 15.96 28.00
CA LYS A 63 2.23 16.58 28.84
C LYS A 63 3.38 15.63 29.16
N ALA A 64 3.40 14.40 28.64
CA ALA A 64 4.51 13.47 28.81
C ALA A 64 5.77 14.12 28.25
N GLY A 65 6.64 14.61 29.13
CA GLY A 65 7.89 15.26 28.76
C GLY A 65 8.89 14.28 28.17
N GLU A 66 9.84 14.80 27.40
CA GLU A 66 11.03 14.05 27.01
C GLU A 66 11.77 13.61 28.28
N GLY A 67 11.83 12.30 28.51
CA GLY A 67 12.56 11.73 29.66
C GLY A 67 11.71 10.95 30.64
N ASP A 68 10.39 11.03 30.56
CA ASP A 68 9.53 10.26 31.44
C ASP A 68 9.38 8.81 30.96
N LEU A 69 9.49 7.88 31.91
CA LEU A 69 9.17 6.49 31.62
C LEU A 69 7.67 6.33 31.41
N ARG A 70 7.27 5.88 30.25
CA ARG A 70 5.88 5.68 29.92
C ARG A 70 5.66 4.42 29.09
N ALA A 71 4.46 3.87 29.14
CA ALA A 71 4.01 2.84 28.22
C ALA A 71 2.91 3.41 27.32
N GLU A 72 3.03 3.17 26.03
CA GLU A 72 2.03 3.55 25.04
C GLU A 72 1.39 2.29 24.46
N ILE A 73 0.07 2.18 24.60
CA ILE A 73 -0.70 1.06 24.05
C ILE A 73 -1.72 1.63 23.08
N ALA A 74 -1.79 1.05 21.88
CA ALA A 74 -2.84 1.34 20.93
C ALA A 74 -3.48 0.05 20.44
N ALA A 75 -4.77 0.11 20.14
CA ALA A 75 -5.51 -0.98 19.56
C ALA A 75 -6.46 -0.46 18.48
N SER A 76 -6.80 -1.31 17.55
CA SER A 76 -7.84 -1.07 16.55
C SER A 76 -8.95 -2.11 16.69
N PHE A 77 -10.18 -1.64 16.68
CA PHE A 77 -11.35 -2.47 16.50
C PHE A 77 -11.90 -2.24 15.09
N LYS A 78 -12.25 -3.33 14.41
CA LYS A 78 -12.92 -3.30 13.10
C LYS A 78 -14.06 -4.30 13.13
N ALA A 79 -15.25 -3.85 12.75
CA ALA A 79 -16.35 -4.72 12.40
C ALA A 79 -16.71 -4.40 10.94
N GLU A 80 -16.75 -5.41 10.09
CA GLU A 80 -17.02 -5.25 8.67
C GLU A 80 -17.96 -6.29 8.12
N PHE A 81 -18.69 -5.92 7.08
CA PHE A 81 -19.44 -6.85 6.24
C PHE A 81 -18.51 -7.43 5.18
N THR A 82 -18.47 -8.74 5.07
CA THR A 82 -17.68 -9.47 4.11
C THR A 82 -18.52 -10.50 3.39
N ALA A 83 -18.21 -10.79 2.13
CA ALA A 83 -18.71 -11.98 1.45
C ALA A 83 -17.75 -13.15 1.67
N ALA A 84 -18.27 -14.38 1.66
CA ALA A 84 -17.48 -15.59 1.85
C ALA A 84 -16.47 -15.79 0.70
N ASP A 85 -16.88 -15.46 -0.53
CA ASP A 85 -16.06 -15.59 -1.74
C ASP A 85 -15.84 -14.21 -2.38
N TYR A 86 -15.02 -13.39 -1.75
CA TYR A 86 -14.79 -12.03 -2.19
C TYR A 86 -13.91 -11.96 -3.44
N GLU A 87 -14.49 -11.61 -4.57
CA GLU A 87 -13.79 -11.15 -5.77
C GLU A 87 -14.41 -9.83 -6.26
N GLY A 88 -13.89 -8.70 -5.78
CA GLY A 88 -14.18 -7.37 -6.34
C GLY A 88 -15.16 -6.48 -5.56
N THR A 89 -15.36 -5.28 -6.08
CA THR A 89 -16.06 -4.17 -5.40
C THR A 89 -17.59 -4.24 -5.46
N ALA A 90 -18.14 -5.14 -6.25
CA ALA A 90 -19.58 -5.26 -6.51
C ALA A 90 -20.27 -6.37 -5.72
N THR A 91 -19.54 -7.15 -4.94
CA THR A 91 -20.08 -8.28 -4.18
C THR A 91 -20.88 -7.80 -2.98
N ILE A 92 -22.09 -8.32 -2.83
CA ILE A 92 -22.94 -8.06 -1.66
C ILE A 92 -22.45 -8.88 -0.48
N ALA A 93 -22.31 -8.23 0.66
CA ALA A 93 -21.81 -8.87 1.88
C ALA A 93 -22.87 -9.80 2.50
N ASP A 94 -22.44 -10.98 2.91
CA ASP A 94 -23.28 -12.02 3.52
C ASP A 94 -22.94 -12.32 4.98
N ALA A 95 -21.79 -11.86 5.46
CA ALA A 95 -21.32 -12.07 6.82
C ALA A 95 -20.79 -10.78 7.47
N VAL A 96 -20.74 -10.77 8.79
CA VAL A 96 -20.09 -9.72 9.60
C VAL A 96 -18.92 -10.35 10.34
N VAL A 97 -17.75 -9.79 10.14
CA VAL A 97 -16.53 -10.18 10.85
C VAL A 97 -16.08 -9.03 11.74
N SER A 98 -15.77 -9.35 12.99
CA SER A 98 -15.22 -8.38 13.94
C SER A 98 -13.82 -8.79 14.37
N THR A 99 -12.92 -7.81 14.41
CA THR A 99 -11.53 -8.00 14.85
C THR A 99 -11.13 -6.93 15.85
N LEU A 100 -10.45 -7.36 16.91
CA LEU A 100 -9.75 -6.48 17.83
C LEU A 100 -8.27 -6.81 17.75
N LYS A 101 -7.45 -5.80 17.44
CA LYS A 101 -6.01 -5.97 17.29
C LYS A 101 -5.27 -4.91 18.11
N ILE A 102 -4.35 -5.34 18.95
CA ILE A 102 -3.37 -4.43 19.55
C ILE A 102 -2.38 -4.07 18.45
N THR A 103 -2.24 -2.76 18.17
CA THR A 103 -1.42 -2.24 17.08
C THR A 103 -0.13 -1.61 17.55
N LYS A 104 -0.06 -1.30 18.85
CA LYS A 104 1.11 -0.72 19.51
C LYS A 104 1.14 -1.17 20.97
N ALA A 105 2.30 -1.54 21.46
CA ALA A 105 2.56 -1.73 22.88
C ALA A 105 4.05 -1.45 23.12
N ASP A 106 4.36 -0.23 23.48
CA ASP A 106 5.72 0.29 23.57
C ASP A 106 6.00 0.80 24.99
N ILE A 107 7.20 0.52 25.47
CA ILE A 107 7.78 1.14 26.66
C ILE A 107 8.80 2.17 26.17
N ILE A 108 8.65 3.42 26.59
CA ILE A 108 9.42 4.55 26.09
C ILE A 108 10.12 5.22 27.27
N TYR A 109 11.42 5.43 27.13
CA TYR A 109 12.22 6.22 28.06
C TYR A 109 13.26 7.02 27.26
N LYS A 110 13.15 8.34 27.28
CA LYS A 110 13.98 9.24 26.46
C LYS A 110 13.95 8.79 24.98
N ASP A 111 15.12 8.61 24.40
CA ASP A 111 15.31 8.20 23.00
C ASP A 111 15.21 6.67 22.79
N VAL A 112 14.83 5.93 23.84
CA VAL A 112 14.73 4.46 23.77
C VAL A 112 13.27 4.05 23.79
N THR A 113 12.89 3.25 22.80
CA THR A 113 11.56 2.62 22.70
C THR A 113 11.74 1.12 22.61
N VAL A 114 11.04 0.39 23.45
CA VAL A 114 10.95 -1.07 23.39
C VAL A 114 9.52 -1.47 23.04
N GLY A 115 9.31 -2.00 21.83
CA GLY A 115 8.03 -2.54 21.38
C GLY A 115 7.93 -4.01 21.71
N ILE A 116 6.81 -4.45 22.29
CA ILE A 116 6.63 -5.83 22.78
C ILE A 116 5.64 -6.66 21.95
N LEU A 117 5.20 -6.17 20.80
CA LEU A 117 4.23 -6.88 19.95
C LEU A 117 4.86 -7.87 18.95
N GLY A 118 6.14 -8.11 19.03
CA GLY A 118 6.85 -9.02 18.15
C GLY A 118 8.22 -8.51 17.77
N ALA A 119 8.98 -9.34 17.05
CA ALA A 119 10.35 -9.04 16.67
C ALA A 119 10.50 -7.97 15.57
N GLY A 120 9.40 -7.54 14.97
CA GLY A 120 9.43 -6.64 13.83
C GLY A 120 9.98 -7.30 12.56
N LYS A 121 10.51 -6.49 11.66
CA LYS A 121 11.03 -6.92 10.35
C LYS A 121 12.41 -6.33 10.11
N SER A 122 13.29 -7.09 9.48
CA SER A 122 14.51 -6.53 8.90
C SER A 122 14.15 -5.56 7.77
N ALA A 123 14.82 -4.42 7.71
CA ALA A 123 14.65 -3.49 6.61
C ALA A 123 15.23 -4.06 5.32
N THR A 124 14.52 -3.84 4.21
CA THR A 124 14.99 -4.05 2.84
C THR A 124 14.81 -2.75 2.09
N TYR A 125 15.78 -2.34 1.30
CA TYR A 125 15.76 -1.03 0.66
C TYR A 125 15.52 -1.10 -0.86
N ALA A 126 16.01 -2.13 -1.55
CA ALA A 126 15.79 -2.29 -2.98
C ALA A 126 14.35 -2.70 -3.31
N ALA A 127 13.73 -3.50 -2.46
CA ALA A 127 12.35 -3.95 -2.63
C ALA A 127 11.30 -2.81 -2.65
N ASP A 128 11.62 -1.66 -2.07
CA ASP A 128 10.75 -0.48 -2.08
C ASP A 128 10.76 0.26 -3.44
N TYR A 129 11.66 -0.11 -4.34
CA TYR A 129 11.85 0.48 -5.66
C TYR A 129 11.29 -0.36 -6.81
N HIS A 130 10.60 -1.42 -6.51
CA HIS A 130 10.09 -2.37 -7.49
C HIS A 130 9.19 -1.71 -8.53
N LEU A 131 9.49 -1.86 -9.81
CA LEU A 131 8.74 -1.26 -10.92
C LEU A 131 7.47 -2.06 -11.26
N ASN A 132 7.48 -3.38 -11.03
CA ASN A 132 6.36 -4.27 -11.31
C ASN A 132 5.94 -5.09 -10.09
N ASN A 133 4.64 -5.07 -9.77
CA ASN A 133 4.08 -5.80 -8.63
C ASN A 133 3.96 -7.33 -8.85
N THR A 134 4.23 -7.81 -10.06
CA THR A 134 4.01 -9.22 -10.45
C THR A 134 5.19 -10.13 -10.14
N THR A 135 6.37 -9.58 -10.01
CA THR A 135 7.57 -10.34 -9.63
C THR A 135 7.73 -10.35 -8.14
N GLY A 136 7.92 -11.51 -7.55
CA GLY A 136 8.03 -11.72 -6.11
C GLY A 136 9.03 -10.77 -5.43
N LYS A 137 9.06 -10.79 -4.12
CA LYS A 137 9.99 -10.00 -3.29
C LYS A 137 11.02 -10.95 -2.70
N PRO A 138 11.96 -11.45 -3.50
CA PRO A 138 12.72 -12.66 -3.19
C PRO A 138 13.62 -12.52 -1.95
N VAL A 139 14.24 -11.35 -1.77
CA VAL A 139 15.08 -11.13 -0.58
C VAL A 139 14.22 -10.90 0.65
N ARG A 140 13.12 -10.15 0.50
CA ARG A 140 12.17 -9.91 1.60
C ARG A 140 11.60 -11.23 2.11
N ASP A 141 11.20 -12.14 1.24
CA ASP A 141 10.61 -13.42 1.64
C ASP A 141 11.63 -14.35 2.32
N LYS A 142 12.90 -14.25 1.98
CA LYS A 142 13.97 -15.07 2.59
C LYS A 142 14.33 -14.61 4.00
N VAL A 143 14.40 -13.31 4.28
CA VAL A 143 14.91 -12.76 5.56
C VAL A 143 13.85 -12.03 6.36
N VAL A 144 12.88 -11.37 5.69
CA VAL A 144 11.86 -10.51 6.31
C VAL A 144 10.56 -11.26 6.60
N GLY A 145 10.35 -12.43 6.01
CA GLY A 145 9.12 -13.23 6.07
C GLY A 145 8.79 -13.86 7.42
N LEU A 146 9.29 -13.34 8.53
CA LEU A 146 8.90 -13.75 9.89
C LEU A 146 7.89 -12.77 10.50
N ASP A 147 6.85 -12.44 9.73
CA ASP A 147 5.69 -11.79 10.31
C ASP A 147 5.07 -12.72 11.37
N GLY A 148 4.90 -12.17 12.57
CA GLY A 148 4.23 -12.88 13.65
C GLY A 148 5.15 -13.60 14.64
N VAL A 149 6.48 -13.62 14.48
CA VAL A 149 7.37 -14.15 15.50
C VAL A 149 7.27 -13.32 16.77
N LYS A 150 6.97 -13.97 17.89
CA LYS A 150 6.91 -13.33 19.22
C LYS A 150 8.28 -12.79 19.59
N GLY A 151 8.30 -11.62 20.21
CA GLY A 151 9.56 -11.01 20.60
C GLY A 151 9.39 -9.51 20.88
N PHE A 152 10.44 -8.76 20.68
CA PHE A 152 10.47 -7.33 20.93
C PHE A 152 11.29 -6.60 19.87
N THR A 153 11.01 -5.31 19.73
CA THR A 153 11.82 -4.36 18.97
C THR A 153 12.45 -3.35 19.91
N VAL A 154 13.60 -2.82 19.53
CA VAL A 154 14.26 -1.71 20.23
C VAL A 154 14.58 -0.64 19.20
N SER A 155 14.16 0.59 19.50
CA SER A 155 14.60 1.80 18.80
C SER A 155 15.36 2.66 19.77
N ALA A 156 16.59 3.05 19.43
CA ALA A 156 17.42 3.89 20.28
C ALA A 156 18.37 4.73 19.42
N PHE A 157 18.43 6.05 19.68
CA PHE A 157 19.36 6.97 19.01
C PHE A 157 19.31 6.94 17.48
N GLY A 158 18.11 6.61 16.92
CA GLY A 158 17.89 6.44 15.48
C GLY A 158 18.25 5.07 14.92
N TYR A 159 18.76 4.16 15.72
CA TYR A 159 18.92 2.74 15.36
C TYR A 159 17.67 1.95 15.71
N ASN A 160 17.37 0.94 14.91
CA ASN A 160 16.27 0.03 15.16
C ASN A 160 16.76 -1.42 15.11
N GLY A 161 16.19 -2.26 15.93
CA GLY A 161 16.48 -3.68 15.93
C GLY A 161 15.32 -4.47 16.48
N GLY A 162 15.38 -5.78 16.34
CA GLY A 162 14.41 -6.68 16.92
C GLY A 162 14.98 -8.06 17.15
N PHE A 163 14.39 -8.73 18.11
CA PHE A 163 14.69 -10.11 18.43
C PHE A 163 13.39 -10.85 18.71
N GLY A 164 13.27 -12.03 18.15
CA GLY A 164 12.12 -12.91 18.37
C GLY A 164 12.53 -14.36 18.52
N LEU A 165 11.75 -15.04 19.34
CA LEU A 165 11.86 -16.47 19.57
C LEU A 165 10.46 -17.05 19.61
N GLU A 166 10.23 -18.09 18.82
CA GLU A 166 9.00 -18.85 18.81
C GLU A 166 9.34 -20.33 18.79
N GLY A 167 8.64 -21.12 19.57
CA GLY A 167 8.78 -22.57 19.62
C GLY A 167 7.43 -23.24 19.73
N ASP A 168 7.27 -24.37 19.08
CA ASP A 168 6.17 -25.30 19.21
C ASP A 168 6.73 -26.61 19.72
N ALA A 169 6.45 -26.92 20.99
CA ALA A 169 6.98 -28.11 21.65
C ALA A 169 6.38 -29.42 21.11
N ASP A 170 5.13 -29.35 20.64
CA ASP A 170 4.43 -30.53 20.10
C ASP A 170 4.92 -30.88 18.69
N ALA A 171 5.28 -29.86 17.92
CA ALA A 171 5.84 -30.00 16.57
C ALA A 171 7.38 -30.08 16.58
N GLU A 172 8.04 -29.94 17.73
CA GLU A 172 9.50 -29.86 17.88
C GLU A 172 10.13 -28.79 16.96
N THR A 173 9.42 -27.70 16.72
CA THR A 173 9.84 -26.61 15.82
C THR A 173 10.24 -25.38 16.60
N TYR A 174 11.20 -24.63 16.08
CA TYR A 174 11.58 -23.33 16.63
C TYR A 174 11.90 -22.31 15.53
N ALA A 175 11.72 -21.05 15.85
CA ALA A 175 12.13 -19.95 14.99
C ALA A 175 12.83 -18.87 15.82
N VAL A 176 13.95 -18.37 15.33
CA VAL A 176 14.68 -17.23 15.88
C VAL A 176 14.81 -16.17 14.80
N LEU A 177 14.48 -14.93 15.14
CA LEU A 177 14.71 -13.75 14.29
C LEU A 177 15.55 -12.76 15.07
N ALA A 178 16.57 -12.19 14.42
CA ALA A 178 17.24 -11.01 14.90
C ALA A 178 17.54 -10.06 13.73
N HIS A 179 17.36 -8.77 13.93
CA HIS A 179 17.70 -7.78 12.93
C HIS A 179 18.14 -6.47 13.56
N VAL A 180 18.88 -5.70 12.77
CA VAL A 180 19.32 -4.35 13.12
C VAL A 180 19.28 -3.47 11.89
N GLN A 181 18.96 -2.20 12.09
CA GLN A 181 18.96 -1.15 11.08
C GLN A 181 19.67 0.07 11.66
N THR A 182 20.57 0.64 10.89
CA THR A 182 21.25 1.89 11.27
C THR A 182 20.32 3.09 11.07
N LYS A 183 20.60 4.19 11.75
CA LYS A 183 20.10 5.50 11.36
C LYS A 183 20.65 5.87 9.97
N SER A 184 20.06 6.90 9.37
CA SER A 184 20.67 7.55 8.21
C SER A 184 21.91 8.33 8.65
N PHE A 185 23.00 8.18 7.93
CA PHE A 185 24.25 8.91 8.14
C PHE A 185 24.47 9.86 6.96
N ASP A 186 24.78 11.10 7.27
CA ASP A 186 25.23 12.07 6.27
C ASP A 186 26.73 11.85 6.00
N LEU A 187 27.08 11.41 4.82
CA LEU A 187 28.47 11.24 4.38
C LEU A 187 29.08 12.53 3.85
N ALA A 188 28.25 13.34 3.18
CA ALA A 188 28.59 14.64 2.63
C ALA A 188 27.32 15.46 2.47
N GLU A 189 27.43 16.73 2.07
CA GLU A 189 26.28 17.57 1.77
C GLU A 189 25.34 16.90 0.74
N GLY A 190 24.11 16.64 1.16
CA GLY A 190 23.09 15.99 0.35
C GLY A 190 23.28 14.48 0.13
N VAL A 191 24.31 13.85 0.71
CA VAL A 191 24.58 12.41 0.55
C VAL A 191 24.31 11.67 1.84
N THR A 192 23.36 10.75 1.82
CA THR A 192 23.01 9.91 2.97
C THR A 192 23.21 8.43 2.70
N VAL A 193 23.53 7.67 3.74
CA VAL A 193 23.63 6.20 3.67
C VAL A 193 22.90 5.56 4.86
N GLN A 194 22.39 4.36 4.64
CA GLN A 194 21.74 3.55 5.65
C GLN A 194 21.99 2.08 5.36
N ALA A 195 22.10 1.26 6.41
CA ALA A 195 22.28 -0.18 6.30
C ALA A 195 21.39 -0.93 7.26
N ALA A 196 21.10 -2.19 6.93
CA ALA A 196 20.39 -3.13 7.79
C ALA A 196 20.97 -4.53 7.61
N ALA A 197 20.83 -5.34 8.66
CA ALA A 197 21.15 -6.76 8.61
C ALA A 197 20.09 -7.54 9.39
N GLY A 198 19.85 -8.78 8.99
CA GLY A 198 18.91 -9.64 9.66
C GLY A 198 19.28 -11.11 9.50
N MET A 199 18.89 -11.91 10.48
CA MET A 199 19.02 -13.36 10.42
C MET A 199 17.72 -14.02 10.86
N LYS A 200 17.45 -15.16 10.25
CA LYS A 200 16.34 -16.05 10.55
C LYS A 200 16.88 -17.47 10.66
N VAL A 201 16.53 -18.12 11.75
CA VAL A 201 16.70 -19.56 11.88
C VAL A 201 15.34 -20.15 12.17
N LYS A 202 14.89 -21.10 11.37
CA LYS A 202 13.66 -21.85 11.60
C LYS A 202 13.96 -23.33 11.36
N ASP A 203 13.94 -24.13 12.42
CA ASP A 203 14.31 -25.55 12.40
C ASP A 203 15.70 -25.74 11.77
N ALA A 204 15.79 -26.51 10.68
CA ALA A 204 17.01 -26.70 9.90
C ALA A 204 17.35 -25.56 8.93
N SER A 205 16.38 -24.69 8.64
CA SER A 205 16.54 -23.59 7.68
C SER A 205 17.22 -22.39 8.32
N LYS A 206 18.23 -21.84 7.65
CA LYS A 206 18.93 -20.62 8.07
C LYS A 206 18.91 -19.61 6.94
N ALA A 207 18.60 -18.37 7.25
CA ALA A 207 18.69 -17.26 6.33
C ALA A 207 19.41 -16.09 6.98
N PHE A 208 20.24 -15.40 6.20
CA PHE A 208 20.94 -14.20 6.58
C PHE A 208 20.79 -13.18 5.47
N GLY A 209 20.60 -11.92 5.81
CA GLY A 209 20.45 -10.85 4.84
C GLY A 209 21.14 -9.57 5.28
N VAL A 210 21.61 -8.82 4.30
CA VAL A 210 22.12 -7.47 4.46
C VAL A 210 21.46 -6.57 3.44
N SER A 211 21.23 -5.33 3.83
CA SER A 211 20.62 -4.31 2.99
C SER A 211 21.36 -3.00 3.17
N ALA A 212 21.56 -2.27 2.08
CA ALA A 212 22.17 -0.96 2.11
C ALA A 212 21.51 -0.03 1.10
N LYS A 213 21.45 1.26 1.40
CA LYS A 213 21.08 2.30 0.44
C LYS A 213 21.96 3.52 0.60
N ALA A 214 22.19 4.20 -0.52
CA ALA A 214 22.74 5.53 -0.57
C ALA A 214 21.79 6.44 -1.35
N ALA A 215 21.68 7.69 -0.94
CA ALA A 215 20.88 8.69 -1.62
C ALA A 215 21.64 10.01 -1.71
N LEU A 216 21.45 10.70 -2.84
CA LEU A 216 21.93 12.04 -3.12
C LEU A 216 20.74 12.93 -3.38
N SER A 217 20.72 14.11 -2.77
CA SER A 217 19.76 15.17 -3.06
C SER A 217 20.51 16.50 -3.11
N LYS A 218 20.62 17.08 -4.29
CA LYS A 218 21.33 18.35 -4.49
C LYS A 218 20.67 19.12 -5.64
N ASP A 219 20.17 20.31 -5.33
CA ASP A 219 19.47 21.18 -6.27
C ASP A 219 18.32 20.43 -7.01
N LEU A 220 18.40 20.35 -8.32
CA LEU A 220 17.45 19.63 -9.19
C LEU A 220 17.78 18.14 -9.35
N LEU A 221 18.92 17.66 -8.81
CA LEU A 221 19.37 16.29 -8.91
C LEU A 221 18.97 15.51 -7.66
N SER A 222 18.27 14.41 -7.85
CA SER A 222 18.13 13.35 -6.85
C SER A 222 18.56 12.02 -7.44
N ALA A 223 19.29 11.24 -6.65
CA ALA A 223 19.69 9.90 -7.06
C ALA A 223 19.70 8.98 -5.83
N SER A 224 19.42 7.71 -6.03
CA SER A 224 19.55 6.69 -4.98
C SER A 224 19.93 5.35 -5.59
N ILE A 225 20.66 4.59 -4.82
CA ILE A 225 20.94 3.19 -5.09
C ILE A 225 20.68 2.39 -3.82
N ALA A 226 20.06 1.25 -3.96
CA ALA A 226 19.79 0.32 -2.88
C ALA A 226 20.11 -1.10 -3.32
N ALA A 227 20.59 -1.91 -2.39
CA ALA A 227 20.85 -3.32 -2.62
C ALA A 227 20.43 -4.14 -1.39
N ASP A 228 19.76 -5.26 -1.65
CA ASP A 228 19.38 -6.25 -0.67
C ASP A 228 19.97 -7.60 -1.09
N PHE A 229 20.67 -8.23 -0.17
CA PHE A 229 21.32 -9.51 -0.39
C PHE A 229 20.88 -10.50 0.69
N ALA A 230 20.52 -11.71 0.32
CA ALA A 230 20.17 -12.76 1.24
C ALA A 230 20.82 -14.08 0.86
N VAL A 231 21.21 -14.83 1.89
CA VAL A 231 21.67 -16.22 1.79
C VAL A 231 20.76 -17.08 2.62
N ALA A 232 20.15 -18.07 1.98
CA ALA A 232 19.42 -19.15 2.62
C ALA A 232 19.95 -20.47 2.04
N GLU A 233 19.07 -21.37 1.59
CA GLU A 233 19.50 -22.53 0.79
C GLU A 233 20.14 -22.08 -0.53
N LYS A 234 19.64 -21.01 -1.10
CA LYS A 234 20.17 -20.35 -2.30
C LYS A 234 20.32 -18.85 -2.07
N VAL A 235 21.17 -18.23 -2.87
CA VAL A 235 21.43 -16.79 -2.82
C VAL A 235 20.30 -16.02 -3.53
N ALA A 236 19.96 -14.84 -2.99
CA ALA A 236 19.08 -13.87 -3.62
C ALA A 236 19.70 -12.47 -3.54
N LEU A 237 19.55 -11.69 -4.60
CA LEU A 237 20.05 -10.32 -4.73
C LEU A 237 18.97 -9.43 -5.36
N GLU A 238 18.74 -8.27 -4.78
CA GLU A 238 17.94 -7.19 -5.36
C GLU A 238 18.81 -5.93 -5.42
N VAL A 239 18.76 -5.22 -6.54
CA VAL A 239 19.44 -3.92 -6.71
C VAL A 239 18.45 -2.97 -7.38
N ALA A 240 18.31 -1.79 -6.83
CA ALA A 240 17.49 -0.74 -7.40
C ALA A 240 18.26 0.56 -7.48
N ALA A 241 18.15 1.27 -8.58
CA ALA A 241 18.70 2.61 -8.75
C ALA A 241 17.63 3.55 -9.30
N LYS A 242 17.58 4.76 -8.77
CA LYS A 242 16.74 5.85 -9.27
C LYS A 242 17.56 7.10 -9.43
N ALA A 243 17.26 7.85 -10.48
CA ALA A 243 17.79 9.18 -10.65
C ALA A 243 16.70 10.10 -11.22
N ALA A 244 16.67 11.33 -10.78
CA ALA A 244 15.83 12.36 -11.36
C ALA A 244 16.61 13.66 -11.47
N TYR A 245 16.43 14.34 -12.58
CA TYR A 245 16.98 15.66 -12.83
C TYR A 245 15.92 16.52 -13.52
N ASP A 246 15.52 17.61 -12.85
CA ASP A 246 14.47 18.50 -13.30
C ASP A 246 13.20 17.70 -13.64
N PHE A 247 12.82 17.60 -14.89
CA PHE A 247 11.59 16.94 -15.36
C PHE A 247 11.82 15.51 -15.86
N VAL A 248 13.03 14.96 -15.80
CA VAL A 248 13.39 13.62 -16.30
C VAL A 248 13.73 12.70 -15.12
N SER A 249 13.24 11.47 -15.16
CA SER A 249 13.58 10.42 -14.19
C SER A 249 13.96 9.12 -14.89
N ALA A 250 14.86 8.38 -14.25
CA ALA A 250 15.26 7.04 -14.66
C ALA A 250 15.23 6.11 -13.45
N ASP A 251 14.64 4.92 -13.62
CA ASP A 251 14.57 3.86 -12.63
C ASP A 251 15.11 2.58 -13.24
N VAL A 252 15.91 1.85 -12.47
CA VAL A 252 16.42 0.51 -12.83
C VAL A 252 16.22 -0.41 -11.64
N TYR A 253 15.69 -1.58 -11.88
CA TYR A 253 15.52 -2.62 -10.87
C TYR A 253 16.00 -3.95 -11.42
N PHE A 254 16.88 -4.59 -10.67
CA PHE A 254 17.38 -5.92 -10.94
C PHE A 254 17.13 -6.81 -9.74
N PHE A 255 16.66 -8.03 -9.98
CA PHE A 255 16.73 -9.06 -8.96
C PHE A 255 17.18 -10.39 -9.52
N SER A 256 17.77 -11.20 -8.67
CA SER A 256 18.20 -12.56 -8.95
C SER A 256 17.90 -13.46 -7.76
N VAL A 257 17.35 -14.62 -8.04
CA VAL A 257 17.03 -15.64 -7.03
C VAL A 257 17.53 -17.01 -7.45
N ASP A 258 17.38 -17.98 -6.56
CA ASP A 258 17.73 -19.38 -6.77
C ASP A 258 19.20 -19.60 -7.16
N GLY A 259 20.11 -18.79 -6.61
CA GLY A 259 21.52 -18.88 -6.92
C GLY A 259 21.87 -18.30 -8.31
N PHE A 260 21.16 -17.25 -8.72
CA PHE A 260 21.27 -16.57 -10.02
C PHE A 260 20.69 -17.36 -11.21
N GLU A 261 19.84 -18.36 -10.96
CA GLU A 261 19.14 -19.09 -12.02
C GLU A 261 17.98 -18.29 -12.62
N THR A 262 17.26 -17.53 -11.76
CA THR A 262 16.16 -16.66 -12.20
C THR A 262 16.58 -15.22 -12.03
N ASN A 263 16.58 -14.46 -13.14
CA ASN A 263 16.99 -13.08 -13.17
C ASN A 263 15.92 -12.21 -13.83
N VAL A 264 15.70 -11.01 -13.29
CA VAL A 264 14.81 -10.00 -13.84
C VAL A 264 15.53 -8.66 -13.87
N LEU A 265 15.38 -7.95 -14.97
CA LEU A 265 15.85 -6.58 -15.13
C LEU A 265 14.73 -5.73 -15.71
N ASP A 266 14.29 -4.75 -14.94
CA ASP A 266 13.35 -3.74 -15.37
C ASP A 266 14.04 -2.37 -15.43
N ALA A 267 13.68 -1.57 -16.42
CA ALA A 267 14.18 -0.20 -16.54
C ALA A 267 13.08 0.72 -17.05
N LYS A 268 13.05 1.95 -16.54
CA LYS A 268 12.09 2.97 -16.94
C LYS A 268 12.79 4.32 -17.08
N LEU A 269 12.50 5.00 -18.17
CA LEU A 269 12.82 6.40 -18.38
C LEU A 269 11.49 7.16 -18.51
N ALA A 270 11.32 8.24 -17.78
CA ALA A 270 10.13 9.07 -17.84
C ALA A 270 10.48 10.55 -17.83
N ALA A 271 9.64 11.34 -18.49
CA ALA A 271 9.72 12.79 -18.42
C ALA A 271 8.32 13.35 -18.20
N SER A 272 8.20 14.39 -17.35
CA SER A 272 6.94 15.07 -17.11
C SER A 272 7.19 16.56 -16.89
N LYS A 273 6.58 17.41 -17.71
CA LYS A 273 6.83 18.86 -17.69
C LYS A 273 5.54 19.64 -17.79
N ALA A 274 5.42 20.67 -16.97
CA ALA A 274 4.40 21.70 -17.16
C ALA A 274 4.71 22.52 -18.42
N VAL A 275 3.82 22.48 -19.39
CA VAL A 275 3.93 23.27 -20.64
C VAL A 275 3.17 24.59 -20.55
N SER A 276 2.30 24.71 -19.55
CA SER A 276 1.66 25.94 -19.12
C SER A 276 1.31 25.84 -17.63
N GLU A 277 0.76 26.89 -17.04
CA GLU A 277 0.27 26.90 -15.64
C GLU A 277 -0.83 25.83 -15.40
N THR A 278 -1.53 25.46 -16.45
CA THR A 278 -2.68 24.55 -16.36
C THR A 278 -2.45 23.18 -17.00
N VAL A 279 -1.39 23.00 -17.79
CA VAL A 279 -1.17 21.76 -18.55
C VAL A 279 0.19 21.15 -18.27
N THR A 280 0.19 19.89 -17.88
CA THR A 280 1.38 19.05 -17.75
C THR A 280 1.30 17.91 -18.76
N VAL A 281 2.40 17.68 -19.47
CA VAL A 281 2.55 16.54 -20.38
C VAL A 281 3.68 15.64 -19.92
N GLY A 282 3.55 14.35 -20.17
CA GLY A 282 4.58 13.38 -19.82
C GLY A 282 4.64 12.22 -20.81
N GLY A 283 5.76 11.52 -20.75
CA GLY A 283 5.98 10.31 -21.52
C GLY A 283 6.93 9.38 -20.79
N SER A 284 6.89 8.12 -21.13
CA SER A 284 7.76 7.10 -20.54
C SER A 284 8.08 5.98 -21.54
N VAL A 285 9.26 5.42 -21.36
CA VAL A 285 9.66 4.15 -21.98
C VAL A 285 10.04 3.22 -20.84
N GLU A 286 9.48 2.01 -20.82
CA GLU A 286 9.72 1.01 -19.79
C GLU A 286 10.04 -0.34 -20.45
N VAL A 287 11.12 -0.95 -20.03
CA VAL A 287 11.49 -2.32 -20.41
C VAL A 287 11.26 -3.21 -19.19
N ILE A 288 10.48 -4.24 -19.36
CA ILE A 288 10.10 -5.21 -18.33
C ILE A 288 10.73 -6.55 -18.69
N ASN A 289 11.37 -7.20 -17.73
CA ASN A 289 12.04 -8.48 -17.92
C ASN A 289 13.06 -8.45 -19.08
N ALA A 290 13.88 -7.40 -19.16
CA ALA A 290 14.79 -7.15 -20.29
C ALA A 290 15.69 -8.35 -20.67
N ILE A 291 16.00 -9.21 -19.71
CA ILE A 291 16.90 -10.36 -19.84
C ILE A 291 16.15 -11.71 -19.89
N ALA A 292 14.80 -11.72 -19.86
CA ALA A 292 14.00 -12.92 -19.93
C ALA A 292 13.32 -13.07 -21.31
N ASP A 293 12.91 -14.29 -21.64
CA ASP A 293 12.21 -14.55 -22.91
C ASP A 293 10.86 -13.80 -22.98
N ALA A 294 10.19 -13.65 -21.84
CA ALA A 294 8.92 -12.93 -21.71
C ALA A 294 9.13 -11.41 -21.49
N ARG A 295 10.04 -10.80 -22.22
CA ARG A 295 10.28 -9.36 -22.14
C ARG A 295 9.14 -8.53 -22.71
N GLU A 296 8.95 -7.32 -22.18
CA GLU A 296 8.00 -6.35 -22.71
C GLU A 296 8.65 -4.97 -22.82
N LEU A 297 8.31 -4.24 -23.87
CA LEU A 297 8.65 -2.84 -24.04
C LEU A 297 7.34 -2.03 -24.02
N LYS A 298 7.19 -1.11 -23.06
CA LYS A 298 6.05 -0.21 -22.99
C LYS A 298 6.45 1.21 -23.31
N VAL A 299 5.65 1.87 -24.11
CA VAL A 299 5.78 3.31 -24.39
C VAL A 299 4.51 3.99 -23.90
N GLY A 300 4.65 4.97 -23.01
CA GLY A 300 3.55 5.67 -22.40
C GLY A 300 3.55 7.16 -22.72
N ALA A 301 2.36 7.75 -22.79
CA ALA A 301 2.16 9.18 -22.85
C ALA A 301 1.00 9.57 -21.92
N ASN A 302 1.09 10.73 -21.31
CA ASN A 302 0.04 11.28 -20.46
C ASN A 302 -0.07 12.78 -20.56
N VAL A 303 -1.28 13.29 -20.32
CA VAL A 303 -1.56 14.70 -20.21
C VAL A 303 -2.49 14.92 -19.02
N LYS A 304 -2.20 15.98 -18.27
CA LYS A 304 -3.07 16.50 -17.22
C LYS A 304 -3.32 17.97 -17.47
N ALA A 305 -4.59 18.35 -17.55
CA ALA A 305 -5.03 19.74 -17.65
C ALA A 305 -5.89 20.10 -16.44
N VAL A 306 -5.56 21.21 -15.78
CA VAL A 306 -6.27 21.72 -14.60
C VAL A 306 -6.79 23.09 -14.90
N VAL A 307 -8.08 23.20 -15.19
CA VAL A 307 -8.80 24.46 -15.40
C VAL A 307 -9.96 24.47 -14.40
N ALA A 308 -9.69 25.02 -13.23
CA ALA A 308 -10.67 25.00 -12.14
C ALA A 308 -12.07 25.44 -12.62
N PRO A 309 -13.11 24.70 -12.24
CA PRO A 309 -13.17 23.57 -11.32
C PRO A 309 -12.94 22.18 -11.98
N VAL A 310 -12.46 22.11 -13.21
CA VAL A 310 -12.30 20.89 -13.99
C VAL A 310 -10.84 20.46 -14.04
N THR A 311 -10.61 19.16 -13.87
CA THR A 311 -9.32 18.50 -14.16
C THR A 311 -9.58 17.38 -15.18
N VAL A 312 -8.77 17.33 -16.23
CA VAL A 312 -8.76 16.27 -17.23
C VAL A 312 -7.41 15.55 -17.18
N GLU A 313 -7.42 14.25 -17.05
CA GLU A 313 -6.25 13.38 -17.08
C GLU A 313 -6.47 12.33 -18.17
N ALA A 314 -5.51 12.20 -19.07
CA ALA A 314 -5.50 11.15 -20.08
C ALA A 314 -4.14 10.46 -20.11
N LYS A 315 -4.15 9.15 -20.23
CA LYS A 315 -2.96 8.30 -20.31
C LYS A 315 -3.17 7.25 -21.39
N ALA A 316 -2.11 6.97 -22.15
CA ALA A 316 -2.06 5.87 -23.09
C ALA A 316 -0.72 5.14 -22.93
N ASP A 317 -0.75 3.82 -22.87
CA ASP A 317 0.42 2.95 -22.82
C ASP A 317 0.33 1.93 -23.95
N TYR A 318 1.40 1.76 -24.71
CA TYR A 318 1.52 0.73 -25.74
C TYR A 318 2.57 -0.32 -25.33
N ALA A 319 2.13 -1.57 -25.16
CA ALA A 319 2.98 -2.72 -24.94
C ALA A 319 3.35 -3.32 -26.31
N VAL A 320 4.63 -3.16 -26.70
CA VAL A 320 5.09 -3.40 -28.07
C VAL A 320 5.04 -4.89 -28.43
N PHE A 321 5.56 -5.75 -27.54
CA PHE A 321 5.59 -7.19 -27.82
C PHE A 321 4.24 -7.85 -27.57
N GLY A 322 3.52 -7.42 -26.53
CA GLY A 322 2.14 -7.84 -26.28
C GLY A 322 1.13 -7.29 -27.28
N LYS A 323 1.54 -6.32 -28.12
CA LYS A 323 0.69 -5.63 -29.10
C LYS A 323 -0.62 -5.12 -28.48
N THR A 324 -0.51 -4.53 -27.28
CA THR A 324 -1.68 -4.03 -26.55
C THR A 324 -1.58 -2.53 -26.31
N VAL A 325 -2.68 -1.82 -26.44
CA VAL A 325 -2.83 -0.41 -26.05
C VAL A 325 -3.78 -0.35 -24.88
N GLY A 326 -3.32 0.25 -23.77
CA GLY A 326 -4.13 0.62 -22.64
C GLY A 326 -4.36 2.13 -22.64
N THR A 327 -5.60 2.56 -22.43
CA THR A 327 -5.93 3.99 -22.28
C THR A 327 -6.74 4.20 -21.02
N THR A 328 -6.50 5.34 -20.38
CA THR A 328 -7.32 5.82 -19.25
C THR A 328 -7.59 7.29 -19.45
N THR A 329 -8.85 7.67 -19.41
CA THR A 329 -9.28 9.07 -19.40
C THR A 329 -10.11 9.30 -18.16
N LYS A 330 -9.81 10.37 -17.42
CA LYS A 330 -10.56 10.79 -16.24
C LYS A 330 -10.84 12.28 -16.30
N VAL A 331 -12.09 12.64 -16.14
CA VAL A 331 -12.53 14.02 -15.98
C VAL A 331 -13.06 14.17 -14.56
N THR A 332 -12.51 15.12 -13.82
CA THR A 332 -12.93 15.43 -12.45
C THR A 332 -13.45 16.87 -12.42
N TYR A 333 -14.60 17.05 -11.83
CA TYR A 333 -15.17 18.35 -11.48
C TYR A 333 -15.15 18.48 -9.95
N ALA A 334 -14.56 19.55 -9.44
CA ALA A 334 -14.47 19.82 -8.01
C ALA A 334 -15.03 21.20 -7.70
N ALA A 335 -16.22 21.25 -7.10
CA ALA A 335 -16.84 22.44 -6.58
C ALA A 335 -16.72 22.49 -5.05
N GLU A 336 -17.08 23.62 -4.45
CA GLU A 336 -17.02 23.81 -2.99
C GLU A 336 -17.83 22.78 -2.21
N LYS A 337 -18.98 22.34 -2.73
CA LYS A 337 -19.92 21.46 -2.01
C LYS A 337 -19.99 20.04 -2.53
N PHE A 338 -19.43 19.76 -3.69
CA PHE A 338 -19.41 18.41 -4.24
C PHE A 338 -18.28 18.23 -5.24
N SER A 339 -17.90 16.99 -5.45
CA SER A 339 -17.01 16.58 -6.52
C SER A 339 -17.64 15.45 -7.32
N ALA A 340 -17.31 15.40 -8.61
CA ALA A 340 -17.73 14.32 -9.48
C ALA A 340 -16.59 13.92 -10.39
N TYR A 341 -16.49 12.65 -10.74
CA TYR A 341 -15.61 12.24 -11.82
C TYR A 341 -16.26 11.19 -12.72
N ALA A 342 -15.82 11.21 -13.97
CA ALA A 342 -16.05 10.15 -14.93
C ALA A 342 -14.69 9.63 -15.40
N LYS A 343 -14.53 8.31 -15.41
CA LYS A 343 -13.32 7.61 -15.86
C LYS A 343 -13.71 6.57 -16.90
N LEU A 344 -12.88 6.42 -17.91
CA LEU A 344 -12.96 5.34 -18.90
C LEU A 344 -11.59 4.69 -19.02
N GLU A 345 -11.54 3.39 -18.79
CA GLU A 345 -10.38 2.55 -19.11
C GLU A 345 -10.72 1.68 -20.30
N ALA A 346 -9.84 1.64 -21.29
CA ALA A 346 -9.98 0.76 -22.43
C ALA A 346 -8.66 0.08 -22.76
N ASN A 347 -8.69 -1.23 -23.01
CA ASN A 347 -7.55 -2.00 -23.48
C ASN A 347 -7.88 -2.65 -24.81
N MET A 348 -6.98 -2.53 -25.77
CA MET A 348 -7.08 -3.05 -27.10
C MET A 348 -5.90 -3.97 -27.39
N LYS A 349 -6.15 -5.11 -27.99
CA LYS A 349 -5.11 -6.05 -28.43
C LYS A 349 -5.10 -6.08 -29.96
N PHE A 350 -3.92 -5.95 -30.55
CA PHE A 350 -3.68 -5.93 -31.99
C PHE A 350 -2.83 -7.16 -32.42
N ALA A 351 -3.15 -8.35 -31.90
CA ALA A 351 -2.48 -9.58 -32.31
C ALA A 351 -2.99 -10.05 -33.69
N ASP A 352 -3.25 -11.31 -33.86
CA ASP A 352 -3.75 -11.86 -35.12
C ASP A 352 -5.16 -11.35 -35.45
N GLU A 353 -5.96 -11.07 -34.41
CA GLU A 353 -7.26 -10.42 -34.53
C GLU A 353 -7.32 -9.22 -33.54
N PHE A 354 -8.02 -8.15 -33.98
CA PHE A 354 -8.29 -7.02 -33.11
C PHE A 354 -9.32 -7.41 -32.06
N ALA A 355 -9.02 -7.11 -30.79
CA ALA A 355 -9.94 -7.35 -29.69
C ALA A 355 -9.92 -6.18 -28.68
N MET A 356 -11.10 -5.77 -28.25
CA MET A 356 -11.29 -4.92 -27.08
C MET A 356 -11.32 -5.81 -25.85
N THR A 357 -10.25 -5.80 -25.07
CA THR A 357 -10.10 -6.69 -23.89
C THR A 357 -10.57 -6.04 -22.58
N LYS A 358 -10.80 -4.72 -22.58
CA LYS A 358 -11.40 -3.96 -21.48
C LYS A 358 -12.11 -2.72 -22.01
N ILE A 359 -13.31 -2.45 -21.50
CA ILE A 359 -14.05 -1.19 -21.66
C ILE A 359 -14.74 -0.93 -20.32
N ALA A 360 -14.07 -0.23 -19.42
CA ALA A 360 -14.50 -0.06 -18.04
C ALA A 360 -14.80 1.42 -17.72
N PRO A 361 -16.05 1.86 -17.90
CA PRO A 361 -16.51 3.16 -17.46
C PRO A 361 -16.76 3.17 -15.93
N GLU A 362 -16.55 4.33 -15.33
CA GLU A 362 -16.82 4.59 -13.93
C GLU A 362 -17.30 6.04 -13.76
N VAL A 363 -18.33 6.24 -12.95
CA VAL A 363 -18.84 7.57 -12.61
C VAL A 363 -19.10 7.62 -11.12
N VAL A 364 -18.57 8.66 -10.46
CA VAL A 364 -18.78 8.86 -9.02
C VAL A 364 -19.07 10.33 -8.74
N VAL A 365 -20.04 10.58 -7.88
CA VAL A 365 -20.34 11.91 -7.32
C VAL A 365 -20.22 11.81 -5.81
N SER A 366 -19.60 12.80 -5.17
CA SER A 366 -19.42 12.84 -3.71
C SER A 366 -19.60 14.25 -3.16
N SER A 367 -20.04 14.33 -1.90
CA SER A 367 -20.20 15.59 -1.16
C SER A 367 -19.92 15.36 0.32
N ASP A 368 -19.25 16.30 0.93
CA ASP A 368 -19.02 16.42 2.37
C ASP A 368 -19.86 17.54 3.00
N ALA A 369 -20.62 18.28 2.19
CA ALA A 369 -21.42 19.42 2.61
C ALA A 369 -22.88 19.06 2.94
N ILE A 370 -23.36 17.86 2.61
CA ILE A 370 -24.76 17.44 2.82
C ILE A 370 -25.00 17.09 4.29
N VAL A 371 -24.04 16.39 4.91
CA VAL A 371 -24.09 15.99 6.33
C VAL A 371 -22.78 16.36 6.98
N SER A 372 -22.83 17.16 8.03
CA SER A 372 -21.62 17.53 8.78
C SER A 372 -20.94 16.31 9.38
N GLY A 373 -19.61 16.19 9.16
CA GLY A 373 -18.82 15.05 9.62
C GLY A 373 -18.95 13.78 8.78
N ALA A 374 -19.67 13.85 7.63
CA ALA A 374 -19.81 12.72 6.73
C ALA A 374 -19.54 13.11 5.27
N THR A 375 -18.86 12.22 4.55
CA THR A 375 -18.76 12.27 3.09
C THR A 375 -19.72 11.26 2.50
N LEU A 376 -20.66 11.74 1.68
CA LEU A 376 -21.61 10.90 0.96
C LEU A 376 -21.14 10.77 -0.50
N SER A 377 -21.23 9.57 -1.06
CA SER A 377 -20.94 9.35 -2.47
C SER A 377 -21.93 8.38 -3.10
N LEU A 378 -22.16 8.59 -4.40
CA LEU A 378 -22.92 7.69 -5.26
C LEU A 378 -22.07 7.42 -6.50
N GLY A 379 -21.86 6.16 -6.82
CA GLY A 379 -21.04 5.76 -7.95
C GLY A 379 -21.62 4.59 -8.72
N TRP A 380 -21.29 4.55 -10.00
CA TRP A 380 -21.41 3.38 -10.86
C TRP A 380 -20.02 2.91 -11.18
N THR A 381 -19.69 1.69 -10.77
CA THR A 381 -18.32 1.13 -10.80
C THR A 381 -18.34 -0.35 -11.19
N GLY A 382 -17.19 -0.88 -11.57
CA GLY A 382 -17.03 -2.31 -11.85
C GLY A 382 -17.65 -2.78 -13.16
N ALA A 383 -18.11 -1.88 -14.02
CA ALA A 383 -18.55 -2.23 -15.37
C ALA A 383 -17.34 -2.59 -16.25
N ASP A 384 -17.51 -3.57 -17.12
CA ASP A 384 -16.59 -3.89 -18.20
C ASP A 384 -17.39 -4.44 -19.38
N PHE A 385 -17.50 -3.64 -20.43
CA PHE A 385 -18.29 -3.96 -21.63
C PHE A 385 -17.47 -4.67 -22.70
N ALA A 386 -16.23 -5.09 -22.41
CA ALA A 386 -15.52 -5.94 -23.32
C ALA A 386 -16.24 -7.28 -23.48
N GLU A 387 -16.16 -7.86 -24.68
CA GLU A 387 -16.87 -9.10 -25.04
C GLU A 387 -16.57 -10.26 -24.06
N THR A 388 -15.33 -10.33 -23.57
CA THR A 388 -14.89 -11.38 -22.64
C THR A 388 -15.42 -11.22 -21.23
N ALA A 389 -15.71 -10.00 -20.78
CA ALA A 389 -16.17 -9.72 -19.43
C ALA A 389 -17.67 -9.43 -19.37
N ASN A 390 -18.18 -8.59 -20.26
CA ASN A 390 -19.60 -8.18 -20.41
C ASN A 390 -20.32 -7.93 -19.07
N LYS A 391 -19.68 -7.13 -18.19
CA LYS A 391 -20.21 -6.81 -16.87
C LYS A 391 -20.83 -5.43 -16.85
N LYS A 392 -22.04 -5.30 -16.33
CA LYS A 392 -22.72 -4.01 -16.15
C LYS A 392 -22.25 -3.26 -14.92
N GLY A 393 -21.62 -3.98 -13.98
CA GLY A 393 -21.09 -3.42 -12.74
C GLY A 393 -22.13 -3.22 -11.65
N ALA A 394 -21.89 -2.26 -10.77
CA ALA A 394 -22.75 -1.98 -9.64
C ALA A 394 -22.96 -0.49 -9.39
N ILE A 395 -24.12 -0.13 -8.89
CA ILE A 395 -24.39 1.18 -8.30
C ILE A 395 -24.09 1.07 -6.80
N LYS A 396 -23.26 1.95 -6.27
CA LYS A 396 -22.83 1.97 -4.89
C LYS A 396 -23.07 3.32 -4.27
N ALA A 397 -23.80 3.35 -3.15
CA ALA A 397 -23.94 4.52 -2.30
C ALA A 397 -23.10 4.32 -1.05
N THR A 398 -22.19 5.26 -0.78
CA THR A 398 -21.26 5.21 0.36
C THR A 398 -21.47 6.41 1.26
N ALA A 399 -21.56 6.16 2.57
CA ALA A 399 -21.44 7.19 3.59
C ALA A 399 -20.21 6.90 4.45
N LYS A 400 -19.22 7.83 4.44
CA LYS A 400 -18.08 7.82 5.35
C LYS A 400 -18.30 8.85 6.43
N ILE A 401 -18.29 8.43 7.67
CA ILE A 401 -18.59 9.24 8.84
C ILE A 401 -17.33 9.25 9.71
N SER A 402 -16.82 10.44 10.03
CA SER A 402 -15.76 10.63 11.03
C SER A 402 -16.40 10.72 12.41
N LEU A 403 -15.93 9.90 13.36
CA LEU A 403 -16.49 9.74 14.70
C LEU A 403 -15.50 10.24 15.76
#